data_aabc45014b786f2beeb24bde338c1aa3
#
_entry.id   aabc45014b786f2beeb24bde338c1aa3
#
_cell.length_a   1.000
_cell.length_b   1.000
_cell.length_c   1.000
_cell.angle_alpha   90.00
_cell.angle_beta   90.00
_cell.angle_gamma   90.00
#
_symmetry.space_group_name_H-M   'P 1'
#
loop_
_entity.id
_entity.type
_entity.pdbx_description
1 polymer ?
#
loop_
_entity_poly.entity_id
_entity_poly.type
_entity_poly.pdbx_seq_one_letter_code
_entity_poly.pdbx_strand_id
1 'polypeptide(L)'
;KTARSSIFRKGKISKTPSAVPVMVRNEHQTTPLRGSSKEKRVKRRYDVALSTPGAEIRLPSVPRLQVGWRIISAILVGLLGYVLYTYAYSPAYRVTATEVEGLQRISEHDINIVANVTEQPIFSIDPQEIKENLEEAFFDLSGVTVMVTVPSSVTVTVEERQPIMAWHQDGQTMWVDSSGVAFPPRGENGPSVIVEALDPLPTGAITVDSEELILDEESPRFLASQMISAILAMSVHVPTNTSLVYTENRGLGWQDSQGWDVFFGTDLNDIEMKLLVYDAIVAYVVQEGIQPELISVEFVHAPYYRLER
;
A
#
# COMPACT_ATOMS: atom_id res chain seq x y z
N LYS A 1 -35.19 0.31 33.56
CA LYS A 1 -35.39 -0.20 34.93
C LYS A 1 -34.05 -0.52 35.49
N THR A 2 -33.57 0.38 36.30
CA THR A 2 -33.26 0.32 37.71
C THR A 2 -31.95 -0.41 38.01
N ALA A 3 -30.89 0.22 38.36
CA ALA A 3 -30.62 1.16 39.44
C ALA A 3 -29.89 0.51 40.63
N ARG A 4 -28.95 1.28 41.11
CA ARG A 4 -28.50 1.41 42.50
C ARG A 4 -27.40 0.44 42.98
N SER A 5 -26.43 0.86 43.71
CA SER A 5 -26.00 2.04 44.43
C SER A 5 -24.97 1.58 45.45
N SER A 6 -23.89 2.33 45.55
CA SER A 6 -23.28 2.91 46.74
C SER A 6 -23.26 2.09 48.01
N ILE A 7 -22.17 2.19 48.78
CA ILE A 7 -22.19 2.92 50.08
C ILE A 7 -20.78 2.98 50.68
N PHE A 8 -20.40 4.21 50.95
CA PHE A 8 -19.40 4.67 51.87
C PHE A 8 -19.57 4.11 53.29
N ARG A 9 -18.48 3.83 54.00
CA ARG A 9 -18.47 4.02 55.46
C ARG A 9 -17.12 4.50 55.96
N LYS A 10 -17.12 5.76 56.40
CA LYS A 10 -16.18 6.39 57.34
C LYS A 10 -16.26 5.74 58.70
N GLY A 11 -15.14 5.41 59.30
CA GLY A 11 -15.00 5.12 60.72
C GLY A 11 -14.11 6.13 61.41
N LYS A 12 -14.64 6.73 62.43
CA LYS A 12 -14.19 7.89 63.17
C LYS A 12 -13.20 7.50 64.25
N ILE A 13 -12.15 8.24 64.35
CA ILE A 13 -11.21 8.65 65.34
C ILE A 13 -11.72 8.55 66.81
N SER A 14 -10.89 8.02 67.73
CA SER A 14 -10.90 8.42 69.12
C SER A 14 -9.50 8.89 69.51
N LYS A 15 -9.47 10.09 69.97
CA LYS A 15 -8.34 10.76 70.65
C LYS A 15 -8.31 10.33 72.11
N THR A 16 -7.14 10.05 72.64
CA THR A 16 -6.86 10.22 74.08
C THR A 16 -5.43 10.68 74.27
N PRO A 17 -5.20 11.43 75.35
CA PRO A 17 -4.18 12.46 75.33
C PRO A 17 -2.90 12.10 76.10
N SER A 18 -1.84 12.76 75.68
CA SER A 18 -0.81 13.39 76.51
C SER A 18 -0.21 12.61 77.69
N ALA A 19 1.02 12.20 77.53
CA ALA A 19 1.98 12.19 78.59
C ALA A 19 3.26 12.86 78.14
N VAL A 20 3.66 13.92 78.84
CA VAL A 20 4.91 14.67 78.62
C VAL A 20 6.06 13.81 79.10
N PRO A 21 7.07 13.50 78.32
CA PRO A 21 8.29 12.92 78.90
C PRO A 21 9.24 14.02 79.38
N VAL A 22 9.57 13.90 80.62
CA VAL A 22 10.62 14.64 81.32
C VAL A 22 11.97 14.36 80.65
N MET A 23 12.69 15.44 80.30
CA MET A 23 14.08 15.37 79.87
C MET A 23 14.94 14.92 81.04
N VAL A 24 15.54 13.76 80.97
CA VAL A 24 16.72 13.38 81.72
C VAL A 24 17.95 13.56 80.85
N ARG A 25 18.74 14.55 81.22
CA ARG A 25 20.03 14.84 80.58
C ARG A 25 21.04 13.82 81.10
N ASN A 26 21.41 12.80 80.33
CA ASN A 26 22.56 12.00 80.58
C ASN A 26 23.72 12.48 79.72
N GLU A 27 24.73 12.96 80.38
CA GLU A 27 26.03 13.32 79.85
C GLU A 27 26.78 12.04 79.43
N HIS A 28 27.51 12.21 78.36
CA HIS A 28 28.58 11.34 77.89
C HIS A 28 28.24 9.93 77.33
N GLN A 29 27.92 9.94 76.07
CA GLN A 29 28.51 8.95 75.11
C GLN A 29 28.60 9.58 73.72
N THR A 30 29.79 10.04 73.41
CA THR A 30 30.18 10.41 72.09
C THR A 30 30.29 9.13 71.25
N THR A 31 29.26 8.82 70.45
CA THR A 31 29.36 7.84 69.39
C THR A 31 30.17 8.47 68.25
N PRO A 32 31.28 7.83 67.83
CA PRO A 32 32.00 8.35 66.69
C PRO A 32 31.16 8.12 65.43
N LEU A 33 30.88 9.21 64.72
CA LEU A 33 30.38 9.19 63.35
C LEU A 33 31.27 8.27 62.50
N ARG A 34 30.69 7.16 62.07
CA ARG A 34 31.29 6.21 61.13
C ARG A 34 31.50 6.94 59.81
N GLY A 35 32.59 7.69 59.74
CA GLY A 35 33.15 8.19 58.49
C GLY A 35 33.51 7.00 57.66
N SER A 36 32.89 6.90 56.48
CA SER A 36 33.33 6.00 55.43
C SER A 36 34.76 6.38 55.07
N SER A 37 35.71 5.82 55.77
CA SER A 37 37.11 5.87 55.35
C SER A 37 37.23 5.01 54.08
N LYS A 38 37.31 5.68 52.94
CA LYS A 38 37.88 5.02 51.74
C LYS A 38 39.23 4.46 52.16
N GLU A 39 39.27 3.17 52.41
CA GLU A 39 40.54 2.48 52.59
C GLU A 39 41.42 2.82 51.41
N LYS A 40 42.43 3.65 51.64
CA LYS A 40 43.51 3.86 50.66
C LYS A 40 44.19 2.50 50.54
N ARG A 41 43.93 1.79 49.40
CA ARG A 41 44.60 0.57 49.06
C ARG A 41 46.13 0.82 49.17
N VAL A 42 46.72 0.28 50.23
CA VAL A 42 48.17 0.29 50.43
C VAL A 42 48.78 -0.44 49.26
N LYS A 43 49.51 0.28 48.46
CA LYS A 43 50.30 -0.35 47.38
C LYS A 43 51.33 -1.29 48.04
N ARG A 44 51.12 -2.60 47.90
CA ARG A 44 52.10 -3.59 48.38
C ARG A 44 53.42 -3.31 47.67
N ARG A 45 54.41 -2.93 48.48
CA ARG A 45 55.82 -2.83 48.03
C ARG A 45 56.46 -4.18 48.27
N TYR A 46 57.14 -4.71 47.31
CA TYR A 46 57.88 -5.91 47.43
C TYR A 46 59.34 -5.45 47.62
N ASP A 47 59.87 -5.63 48.81
CA ASP A 47 61.26 -5.37 49.10
C ASP A 47 62.02 -6.66 48.80
N VAL A 48 62.97 -6.61 47.83
CA VAL A 48 63.88 -7.72 47.54
C VAL A 48 65.22 -7.39 48.20
N ALA A 49 65.51 -8.11 49.27
CA ALA A 49 66.82 -8.00 49.92
C ALA A 49 67.91 -8.61 49.00
N LEU A 50 68.84 -7.77 48.50
CA LEU A 50 70.04 -8.22 47.84
C LEU A 50 71.09 -8.54 48.87
N SER A 51 71.87 -9.59 48.67
CA SER A 51 72.90 -10.13 49.58
C SER A 51 74.09 -9.21 49.83
N THR A 52 74.05 -7.98 49.37
CA THR A 52 75.06 -6.94 49.61
C THR A 52 74.52 -5.93 50.63
N PRO A 53 75.26 -5.71 51.74
CA PRO A 53 74.77 -4.77 52.77
C PRO A 53 74.77 -3.33 52.23
N GLY A 54 73.59 -2.71 52.21
CA GLY A 54 73.41 -1.30 51.87
C GLY A 54 72.80 -0.98 50.52
N ALA A 55 72.42 -1.95 49.67
CA ALA A 55 71.79 -1.70 48.38
C ALA A 55 70.31 -2.14 48.38
N GLU A 56 69.37 -1.25 48.67
CA GLU A 56 67.95 -1.46 48.49
C GLU A 56 67.51 -1.01 47.10
N ILE A 57 67.26 -1.93 46.19
CA ILE A 57 66.64 -1.63 44.89
C ILE A 57 65.20 -1.65 45.06
N ARG A 58 64.54 -0.48 45.03
CA ARG A 58 63.09 -0.36 44.97
C ARG A 58 62.55 -0.55 43.57
N LEU A 59 62.15 -1.76 43.26
CA LEU A 59 61.50 -2.05 42.00
C LEU A 59 60.16 -1.34 41.92
N PRO A 60 59.82 -0.63 40.81
CA PRO A 60 58.53 -0.02 40.64
C PRO A 60 57.44 -1.11 40.61
N SER A 61 56.40 -0.89 41.39
CA SER A 61 55.26 -1.81 41.38
C SER A 61 54.61 -1.83 39.99
N VAL A 62 54.72 -2.96 39.31
CA VAL A 62 54.01 -3.16 38.02
C VAL A 62 52.52 -2.99 38.26
N PRO A 63 51.86 -2.06 37.58
CA PRO A 63 50.44 -1.89 37.72
C PRO A 63 49.74 -3.18 37.29
N ARG A 64 49.12 -3.90 38.22
CA ARG A 64 48.20 -5.01 37.84
C ARG A 64 47.01 -4.39 37.19
N LEU A 65 46.93 -4.54 35.85
CA LEU A 65 45.69 -4.26 35.09
C LEU A 65 44.59 -5.13 35.70
N GLN A 66 43.76 -4.53 36.53
CA GLN A 66 42.53 -5.18 36.93
C GLN A 66 41.63 -5.12 35.71
N VAL A 67 41.59 -6.24 34.98
CA VAL A 67 40.59 -6.47 33.91
C VAL A 67 39.23 -6.53 34.61
N GLY A 68 38.72 -5.34 34.92
CA GLY A 68 37.41 -5.21 35.52
C GLY A 68 36.33 -5.52 34.48
N TRP A 69 35.16 -5.87 34.95
CA TRP A 69 33.95 -6.10 34.16
C TRP A 69 33.74 -5.06 33.03
N ARG A 70 34.24 -3.84 33.23
CA ARG A 70 34.21 -2.75 32.24
C ARG A 70 34.97 -3.03 30.95
N ILE A 71 36.13 -3.73 31.02
CA ILE A 71 36.89 -4.09 29.84
C ILE A 71 36.22 -5.20 29.07
N ILE A 72 35.62 -6.17 29.77
CA ILE A 72 34.81 -7.23 29.14
C ILE A 72 33.61 -6.61 28.42
N SER A 73 32.93 -5.69 29.08
CA SER A 73 31.78 -4.96 28.45
C SER A 73 32.21 -4.15 27.24
N ALA A 74 33.34 -3.45 27.28
CA ALA A 74 33.88 -2.70 26.14
C ALA A 74 34.24 -3.61 24.95
N ILE A 75 34.86 -4.78 25.22
CA ILE A 75 35.13 -5.77 24.19
C ILE A 75 33.88 -6.32 23.58
N LEU A 76 32.85 -6.61 24.39
CA LEU A 76 31.54 -7.11 23.91
C LEU A 76 30.84 -6.08 23.01
N VAL A 77 30.84 -4.81 23.41
CA VAL A 77 30.28 -3.70 22.60
C VAL A 77 31.05 -3.53 21.29
N GLY A 78 32.42 -3.60 21.35
CA GLY A 78 33.24 -3.54 20.17
C GLY A 78 33.01 -4.70 19.19
N LEU A 79 32.86 -5.92 19.73
CA LEU A 79 32.56 -7.11 18.94
C LEU A 79 31.15 -7.00 18.31
N LEU A 80 30.17 -6.57 19.09
CA LEU A 80 28.79 -6.35 18.57
C LEU A 80 28.80 -5.28 17.48
N GLY A 81 29.51 -4.16 17.70
CA GLY A 81 29.65 -3.11 16.69
C GLY A 81 30.35 -3.60 15.42
N TYR A 82 31.36 -4.44 15.55
CA TYR A 82 32.04 -5.07 14.40
C TYR A 82 31.10 -6.02 13.65
N VAL A 83 30.34 -6.83 14.35
CA VAL A 83 29.35 -7.73 13.72
C VAL A 83 28.29 -6.91 12.98
N LEU A 84 27.72 -5.87 13.61
CA LEU A 84 26.76 -4.99 12.96
C LEU A 84 27.35 -4.29 11.74
N TYR A 85 28.60 -3.83 11.83
CA TYR A 85 29.30 -3.22 10.70
C TYR A 85 29.46 -4.20 9.54
N THR A 86 29.88 -5.45 9.81
CA THR A 86 30.03 -6.47 8.76
C THR A 86 28.69 -6.84 8.13
N TYR A 87 27.62 -6.92 8.90
CA TYR A 87 26.26 -7.15 8.35
C TYR A 87 25.80 -5.99 7.47
N ALA A 88 25.99 -4.74 7.91
CA ALA A 88 25.54 -3.57 7.17
C ALA A 88 26.29 -3.32 5.86
N TYR A 89 27.59 -3.66 5.81
CA TYR A 89 28.46 -3.34 4.67
C TYR A 89 28.93 -4.56 3.86
N SER A 90 28.56 -5.77 4.26
CA SER A 90 28.93 -6.97 3.53
C SER A 90 28.23 -7.04 2.18
N PRO A 91 28.98 -7.32 1.08
CA PRO A 91 28.35 -7.58 -0.23
C PRO A 91 27.36 -8.73 -0.23
N ALA A 92 27.48 -9.67 0.71
CA ALA A 92 26.57 -10.81 0.85
C ALA A 92 25.13 -10.42 1.22
N TYR A 93 24.92 -9.22 1.75
CA TYR A 93 23.60 -8.70 2.14
C TYR A 93 23.13 -7.55 1.23
N ARG A 94 23.72 -7.43 0.04
CA ARG A 94 23.22 -6.54 -1.00
C ARG A 94 22.36 -7.31 -1.95
N VAL A 95 21.29 -6.68 -2.44
CA VAL A 95 20.41 -7.28 -3.45
C VAL A 95 21.21 -7.53 -4.73
N THR A 96 21.37 -8.79 -5.07
CA THR A 96 22.09 -9.23 -6.28
C THR A 96 21.15 -9.64 -7.40
N ALA A 97 19.92 -10.04 -7.04
CA ALA A 97 18.90 -10.44 -7.99
C ALA A 97 17.52 -9.94 -7.51
N THR A 98 16.82 -9.33 -8.41
CA THR A 98 15.38 -9.06 -8.27
C THR A 98 14.69 -10.02 -9.20
N GLU A 99 13.80 -10.84 -8.67
CA GLU A 99 12.99 -11.78 -9.43
C GLU A 99 11.59 -11.18 -9.57
N VAL A 100 11.11 -11.02 -10.81
CA VAL A 100 9.79 -10.46 -11.07
C VAL A 100 8.90 -11.54 -11.67
N GLU A 101 7.77 -11.79 -11.01
CA GLU A 101 6.81 -12.81 -11.41
C GLU A 101 5.46 -12.19 -11.79
N GLY A 102 4.74 -12.85 -12.72
CA GLY A 102 3.38 -12.46 -13.09
C GLY A 102 3.29 -11.50 -14.30
N LEU A 103 4.41 -11.10 -14.87
CA LEU A 103 4.47 -10.23 -16.03
C LEU A 103 3.88 -10.90 -17.30
N GLN A 104 3.12 -10.13 -18.06
CA GLN A 104 2.56 -10.53 -19.35
C GLN A 104 2.90 -9.51 -20.47
N ARG A 105 2.73 -8.22 -20.19
CA ARG A 105 2.89 -7.10 -21.14
C ARG A 105 3.90 -6.07 -20.67
N ILE A 106 4.11 -5.97 -19.36
CA ILE A 106 5.08 -5.06 -18.78
C ILE A 106 6.46 -5.71 -18.85
N SER A 107 7.48 -4.90 -19.16
CA SER A 107 8.86 -5.38 -19.17
C SER A 107 9.40 -5.52 -17.73
N GLU A 108 10.09 -6.63 -17.47
CA GLU A 108 10.83 -6.81 -16.21
C GLU A 108 11.84 -5.67 -15.97
N HIS A 109 12.43 -5.15 -17.06
CA HIS A 109 13.37 -4.04 -16.99
C HIS A 109 12.72 -2.76 -16.42
N ASP A 110 11.49 -2.45 -16.84
CA ASP A 110 10.77 -1.27 -16.38
C ASP A 110 10.41 -1.37 -14.90
N ILE A 111 9.98 -2.56 -14.45
CA ILE A 111 9.73 -2.84 -13.03
C ILE A 111 11.01 -2.64 -12.21
N ASN A 112 12.13 -3.18 -12.68
CA ASN A 112 13.40 -3.08 -11.97
C ASN A 112 13.93 -1.63 -11.88
N ILE A 113 13.66 -0.79 -12.89
CA ILE A 113 14.01 0.65 -12.85
C ILE A 113 13.22 1.35 -11.75
N VAL A 114 11.92 1.12 -11.67
CA VAL A 114 11.05 1.78 -10.68
C VAL A 114 11.32 1.24 -9.27
N ALA A 115 11.45 -0.08 -9.12
CA ALA A 115 11.76 -0.70 -7.85
C ALA A 115 13.13 -0.26 -7.29
N ASN A 116 14.11 -0.04 -8.17
CA ASN A 116 15.44 0.52 -7.89
C ASN A 116 16.14 -0.12 -6.65
N VAL A 117 16.02 -1.43 -6.48
CA VAL A 117 16.54 -2.14 -5.29
C VAL A 117 17.92 -2.75 -5.50
N THR A 118 18.40 -2.79 -6.75
CA THR A 118 19.67 -3.42 -7.10
C THR A 118 20.84 -2.76 -6.36
N GLU A 119 21.74 -3.57 -5.81
CA GLU A 119 22.91 -3.16 -5.01
C GLU A 119 22.59 -2.48 -3.66
N GLN A 120 21.32 -2.31 -3.31
CA GLN A 120 20.94 -1.79 -1.99
C GLN A 120 21.15 -2.84 -0.90
N PRO A 121 21.47 -2.42 0.34
CA PRO A 121 21.51 -3.33 1.48
C PRO A 121 20.11 -3.90 1.74
N ILE A 122 19.98 -5.23 1.85
CA ILE A 122 18.69 -5.91 2.03
C ILE A 122 17.90 -5.40 3.24
N PHE A 123 18.58 -4.95 4.29
CA PHE A 123 17.96 -4.44 5.52
C PHE A 123 17.44 -2.99 5.41
N SER A 124 17.79 -2.27 4.34
CA SER A 124 17.30 -0.90 4.08
C SER A 124 16.11 -0.87 3.14
N ILE A 125 15.69 -2.02 2.62
CA ILE A 125 14.58 -2.12 1.69
C ILE A 125 13.28 -2.14 2.46
N ASP A 126 12.39 -1.19 2.14
CA ASP A 126 11.01 -1.17 2.59
C ASP A 126 10.11 -1.76 1.49
N PRO A 127 9.52 -2.96 1.72
CA PRO A 127 8.65 -3.57 0.73
C PRO A 127 7.41 -2.73 0.41
N GLN A 128 6.93 -1.96 1.39
CA GLN A 128 5.74 -1.14 1.21
C GLN A 128 6.03 0.07 0.32
N GLU A 129 7.18 0.72 0.49
CA GLU A 129 7.62 1.83 -0.37
C GLU A 129 7.77 1.38 -1.83
N ILE A 130 8.34 0.18 -2.06
CA ILE A 130 8.47 -0.38 -3.41
C ILE A 130 7.10 -0.65 -4.02
N LYS A 131 6.18 -1.24 -3.24
CA LYS A 131 4.81 -1.50 -3.68
C LYS A 131 4.13 -0.21 -4.12
N GLU A 132 4.12 0.83 -3.28
CA GLU A 132 3.51 2.12 -3.57
C GLU A 132 4.12 2.78 -4.82
N ASN A 133 5.44 2.77 -4.95
CA ASN A 133 6.13 3.31 -6.13
C ASN A 133 5.75 2.56 -7.42
N LEU A 134 5.57 1.25 -7.36
CA LEU A 134 5.16 0.45 -8.52
C LEU A 134 3.69 0.68 -8.88
N GLU A 135 2.80 0.75 -7.91
CA GLU A 135 1.37 1.04 -8.11
C GLU A 135 1.14 2.45 -8.65
N GLU A 136 1.93 3.44 -8.21
CA GLU A 136 1.88 4.81 -8.74
C GLU A 136 2.44 4.90 -10.17
N ALA A 137 3.50 4.16 -10.49
CA ALA A 137 4.13 4.19 -11.81
C ALA A 137 3.37 3.38 -12.87
N PHE A 138 2.66 2.32 -12.48
CA PHE A 138 2.02 1.37 -13.38
C PHE A 138 0.54 1.18 -13.06
N PHE A 139 -0.33 2.02 -13.63
CA PHE A 139 -1.79 1.89 -13.50
C PHE A 139 -2.36 0.60 -14.09
N ASP A 140 -1.59 -0.10 -14.92
CA ASP A 140 -1.92 -1.40 -15.49
C ASP A 140 -1.63 -2.59 -14.56
N LEU A 141 -1.22 -2.33 -13.31
CA LEU A 141 -1.15 -3.33 -12.25
C LEU A 141 -2.44 -3.32 -11.41
N SER A 142 -2.98 -4.51 -11.14
CA SER A 142 -4.11 -4.71 -10.22
C SER A 142 -3.65 -5.10 -8.81
N GLY A 143 -2.42 -5.58 -8.68
CA GLY A 143 -1.83 -5.94 -7.41
C GLY A 143 -0.33 -6.08 -7.48
N VAL A 144 0.35 -5.65 -6.42
CA VAL A 144 1.80 -5.79 -6.25
C VAL A 144 2.09 -6.37 -4.88
N THR A 145 2.89 -7.42 -4.85
CA THR A 145 3.40 -8.02 -3.61
C THR A 145 4.91 -8.07 -3.65
N VAL A 146 5.56 -7.50 -2.67
CA VAL A 146 7.02 -7.47 -2.56
C VAL A 146 7.46 -8.34 -1.40
N MET A 147 8.31 -9.32 -1.67
CA MET A 147 8.88 -10.22 -0.67
C MET A 147 10.39 -10.05 -0.61
N VAL A 148 10.90 -9.70 0.56
CA VAL A 148 12.33 -9.56 0.82
C VAL A 148 12.85 -10.81 1.51
N THR A 149 13.75 -11.53 0.87
CA THR A 149 14.31 -12.79 1.36
C THR A 149 15.82 -12.63 1.64
N VAL A 150 16.20 -12.82 2.89
CA VAL A 150 17.60 -12.79 3.32
C VAL A 150 18.31 -14.02 2.76
N PRO A 151 19.56 -13.90 2.23
CA PRO A 151 20.45 -12.76 2.44
C PRO A 151 20.38 -11.63 1.41
N SER A 152 19.91 -11.85 0.16
CA SER A 152 20.16 -10.90 -0.93
C SER A 152 19.13 -10.95 -2.08
N SER A 153 17.93 -11.49 -1.85
CA SER A 153 16.90 -11.67 -2.87
C SER A 153 15.67 -10.83 -2.58
N VAL A 154 15.15 -10.19 -3.60
CA VAL A 154 13.84 -9.52 -3.59
C VAL A 154 13.00 -10.13 -4.69
N THR A 155 11.82 -10.62 -4.32
CA THR A 155 10.82 -11.13 -5.26
C THR A 155 9.67 -10.14 -5.34
N VAL A 156 9.36 -9.68 -6.53
CA VAL A 156 8.23 -8.80 -6.83
C VAL A 156 7.22 -9.60 -7.64
N THR A 157 6.09 -9.91 -7.04
CA THR A 157 4.98 -10.57 -7.74
C THR A 157 3.96 -9.52 -8.12
N VAL A 158 3.66 -9.43 -9.41
CA VAL A 158 2.72 -8.47 -9.97
C VAL A 158 1.54 -9.18 -10.60
N GLU A 159 0.38 -8.54 -10.55
CA GLU A 159 -0.80 -8.95 -11.28
C GLU A 159 -1.20 -7.84 -12.24
N GLU A 160 -1.16 -8.14 -13.56
CA GLU A 160 -1.52 -7.18 -14.58
C GLU A 160 -3.04 -7.15 -14.81
N ARG A 161 -3.62 -5.93 -14.91
CA ARG A 161 -5.03 -5.73 -15.24
C ARG A 161 -5.35 -6.31 -16.62
N GLN A 162 -6.46 -7.03 -16.71
CA GLN A 162 -6.92 -7.60 -17.98
C GLN A 162 -7.89 -6.61 -18.65
N PRO A 163 -7.56 -6.07 -19.84
CA PRO A 163 -8.44 -5.17 -20.54
C PRO A 163 -9.64 -5.92 -21.11
N ILE A 164 -10.83 -5.39 -20.88
CA ILE A 164 -12.07 -5.92 -21.45
C ILE A 164 -12.60 -5.05 -22.60
N MET A 165 -12.23 -3.76 -22.63
CA MET A 165 -12.61 -2.84 -23.68
C MET A 165 -11.53 -1.79 -23.94
N ALA A 166 -11.51 -1.23 -25.16
CA ALA A 166 -10.74 -0.06 -25.54
C ALA A 166 -11.68 1.14 -25.64
N TRP A 167 -11.30 2.22 -24.97
CA TRP A 167 -11.99 3.50 -25.01
C TRP A 167 -11.16 4.49 -25.82
N HIS A 168 -11.72 4.94 -26.94
CA HIS A 168 -11.11 5.93 -27.82
C HIS A 168 -11.78 7.29 -27.60
N GLN A 169 -11.01 8.28 -27.20
CA GLN A 169 -11.50 9.63 -26.96
C GLN A 169 -10.43 10.65 -27.34
N ASP A 170 -10.80 11.69 -28.11
CA ASP A 170 -9.88 12.78 -28.52
C ASP A 170 -8.58 12.28 -29.18
N GLY A 171 -8.63 11.17 -29.90
CA GLY A 171 -7.46 10.56 -30.53
C GLY A 171 -6.54 9.79 -29.58
N GLN A 172 -6.92 9.66 -28.34
CA GLN A 172 -6.23 8.84 -27.35
C GLN A 172 -6.97 7.51 -27.15
N THR A 173 -6.22 6.46 -26.92
CA THR A 173 -6.76 5.14 -26.58
C THR A 173 -6.40 4.80 -25.15
N MET A 174 -7.37 4.38 -24.38
CA MET A 174 -7.20 3.78 -23.06
C MET A 174 -7.82 2.41 -23.04
N TRP A 175 -7.24 1.49 -22.34
CA TRP A 175 -7.84 0.21 -22.02
C TRP A 175 -8.52 0.27 -20.68
N VAL A 176 -9.65 -0.41 -20.56
CA VAL A 176 -10.43 -0.42 -19.32
C VAL A 176 -10.63 -1.88 -18.89
N ASP A 177 -10.43 -2.14 -17.60
CA ASP A 177 -10.66 -3.45 -17.00
C ASP A 177 -12.10 -3.63 -16.49
N SER A 178 -12.39 -4.80 -15.93
CA SER A 178 -13.72 -5.13 -15.39
C SER A 178 -14.11 -4.31 -14.16
N SER A 179 -13.17 -3.68 -13.50
CA SER A 179 -13.42 -2.79 -12.34
C SER A 179 -13.63 -1.33 -12.76
N GLY A 180 -13.47 -1.01 -14.05
CA GLY A 180 -13.64 0.33 -14.59
C GLY A 180 -12.39 1.21 -14.51
N VAL A 181 -11.26 0.65 -14.20
CA VAL A 181 -9.99 1.37 -14.18
C VAL A 181 -9.44 1.47 -15.59
N ALA A 182 -9.08 2.69 -15.98
CA ALA A 182 -8.46 2.96 -17.27
C ALA A 182 -6.93 2.98 -17.15
N PHE A 183 -6.25 2.39 -18.12
CA PHE A 183 -4.79 2.34 -18.19
C PHE A 183 -4.30 2.42 -19.64
N PRO A 184 -3.04 2.80 -19.87
CA PRO A 184 -2.47 2.91 -21.21
C PRO A 184 -2.44 1.56 -21.93
N PRO A 185 -2.69 1.52 -23.26
CA PRO A 185 -2.59 0.30 -24.04
C PRO A 185 -1.13 -0.19 -24.10
N ARG A 186 -0.93 -1.48 -23.85
CA ARG A 186 0.38 -2.15 -23.97
C ARG A 186 0.27 -3.46 -24.73
N GLY A 187 1.21 -3.70 -25.63
CA GLY A 187 1.25 -4.92 -26.46
C GLY A 187 0.42 -4.81 -27.72
N GLU A 188 0.41 -5.90 -28.51
CA GLU A 188 -0.21 -5.92 -29.84
C GLU A 188 -1.67 -6.38 -29.81
N ASN A 189 -2.08 -7.12 -28.79
CA ASN A 189 -3.42 -7.70 -28.68
C ASN A 189 -4.31 -6.85 -27.76
N GLY A 190 -5.06 -5.94 -28.36
CA GLY A 190 -6.08 -5.16 -27.67
C GLY A 190 -7.38 -5.95 -27.44
N PRO A 191 -8.26 -5.43 -26.56
CA PRO A 191 -9.59 -5.99 -26.36
C PRO A 191 -10.44 -5.86 -27.63
N SER A 192 -11.39 -6.79 -27.79
CA SER A 192 -12.27 -6.85 -28.96
C SER A 192 -13.40 -5.82 -28.92
N VAL A 193 -13.79 -5.37 -27.73
CA VAL A 193 -14.82 -4.36 -27.54
C VAL A 193 -14.18 -2.98 -27.67
N ILE A 194 -14.66 -2.19 -28.63
CA ILE A 194 -14.17 -0.84 -28.89
C ILE A 194 -15.30 0.15 -28.69
N VAL A 195 -15.05 1.20 -27.94
CA VAL A 195 -15.95 2.33 -27.72
C VAL A 195 -15.29 3.61 -28.24
N GLU A 196 -15.93 4.25 -29.24
CA GLU A 196 -15.56 5.56 -29.75
C GLU A 196 -16.36 6.63 -29.02
N ALA A 197 -15.72 7.35 -28.11
CA ALA A 197 -16.35 8.45 -27.39
C ALA A 197 -16.20 9.75 -28.20
N LEU A 198 -17.31 10.27 -28.70
CA LEU A 198 -17.38 11.55 -29.44
C LEU A 198 -17.45 12.74 -28.50
N ASP A 199 -17.93 12.51 -27.29
CA ASP A 199 -18.04 13.51 -26.23
C ASP A 199 -17.35 13.03 -24.96
N PRO A 200 -16.88 13.93 -24.07
CA PRO A 200 -16.34 13.56 -22.79
C PRO A 200 -17.40 12.90 -21.90
N LEU A 201 -16.96 12.01 -21.03
CA LEU A 201 -17.85 11.44 -20.01
C LEU A 201 -18.39 12.56 -19.11
N PRO A 202 -19.70 12.55 -18.78
CA PRO A 202 -20.25 13.51 -17.85
C PRO A 202 -19.55 13.39 -16.50
N THR A 203 -19.31 14.51 -15.85
CA THR A 203 -18.58 14.61 -14.57
C THR A 203 -19.17 13.74 -13.43
N GLY A 204 -20.39 13.23 -13.61
CA GLY A 204 -21.05 12.28 -12.69
C GLY A 204 -20.98 10.81 -13.13
N ALA A 205 -20.44 10.50 -14.31
CA ALA A 205 -20.24 9.11 -14.74
C ALA A 205 -18.99 8.48 -14.09
N ILE A 206 -18.12 9.31 -13.55
CA ILE A 206 -17.10 8.96 -12.57
C ILE A 206 -17.80 8.99 -11.20
N THR A 207 -18.88 8.25 -11.04
CA THR A 207 -19.50 8.09 -9.74
C THR A 207 -18.67 7.08 -8.96
N VAL A 208 -17.83 7.66 -8.23
CA VAL A 208 -17.44 7.20 -6.93
C VAL A 208 -18.74 7.11 -6.12
N ASP A 209 -19.38 5.97 -6.09
CA ASP A 209 -20.44 5.70 -5.13
C ASP A 209 -19.84 5.91 -3.75
N SER A 210 -20.27 6.97 -3.07
CA SER A 210 -19.65 7.49 -1.84
C SER A 210 -19.63 6.49 -0.66
N GLU A 211 -20.31 5.37 -0.77
CA GLU A 211 -20.33 4.30 0.24
C GLU A 211 -19.35 3.16 -0.06
N GLU A 212 -18.93 2.95 -1.30
CA GLU A 212 -17.96 1.92 -1.70
C GLU A 212 -16.52 2.45 -1.71
N LEU A 213 -16.35 3.77 -1.60
CA LEU A 213 -15.04 4.47 -1.57
C LEU A 213 -14.18 4.20 -0.33
N ILE A 214 -14.71 3.53 0.68
CA ILE A 214 -13.96 3.36 1.95
C ILE A 214 -12.96 2.20 1.87
N LEU A 215 -12.95 1.40 0.80
CA LEU A 215 -12.13 0.18 0.75
C LEU A 215 -11.01 0.17 -0.29
N ASP A 216 -10.99 1.07 -1.30
CA ASP A 216 -9.92 1.12 -2.29
C ASP A 216 -9.60 2.56 -2.70
N GLU A 217 -8.75 3.24 -1.92
CA GLU A 217 -8.17 4.56 -2.27
C GLU A 217 -7.19 4.48 -3.47
N GLU A 218 -6.86 3.29 -3.99
CA GLU A 218 -5.67 3.08 -4.81
C GLU A 218 -5.86 3.25 -6.33
N SER A 219 -7.10 3.27 -6.86
CA SER A 219 -7.28 3.46 -8.30
C SER A 219 -8.61 4.13 -8.63
N PRO A 220 -8.60 5.38 -9.09
CA PRO A 220 -9.84 6.07 -9.47
C PRO A 220 -10.52 5.33 -10.62
N ARG A 221 -11.79 4.96 -10.44
CA ARG A 221 -12.58 4.32 -11.48
C ARG A 221 -12.88 5.34 -12.58
N PHE A 222 -12.52 4.99 -13.80
CA PHE A 222 -12.82 5.79 -15.00
C PHE A 222 -14.26 5.59 -15.47
N LEU A 223 -14.77 4.34 -15.41
CA LEU A 223 -16.13 3.99 -15.78
C LEU A 223 -16.89 3.36 -14.61
N ALA A 224 -18.14 3.76 -14.45
CA ALA A 224 -19.05 3.12 -13.50
C ALA A 224 -19.37 1.68 -13.89
N SER A 225 -19.55 0.79 -12.92
CA SER A 225 -19.84 -0.63 -13.14
C SER A 225 -21.10 -0.85 -14.01
N GLN A 226 -22.10 0.02 -13.89
CA GLN A 226 -23.31 -0.02 -14.71
C GLN A 226 -23.00 0.23 -16.19
N MET A 227 -22.11 1.18 -16.50
CA MET A 227 -21.71 1.47 -17.88
C MET A 227 -20.91 0.30 -18.48
N ILE A 228 -20.02 -0.30 -17.70
CA ILE A 228 -19.28 -1.49 -18.11
C ILE A 228 -20.25 -2.64 -18.47
N SER A 229 -21.21 -2.91 -17.59
CA SER A 229 -22.20 -3.97 -17.80
C SER A 229 -23.04 -3.71 -19.05
N ALA A 230 -23.44 -2.45 -19.28
CA ALA A 230 -24.19 -2.05 -20.46
C ALA A 230 -23.36 -2.22 -21.73
N ILE A 231 -22.10 -1.76 -21.75
CA ILE A 231 -21.19 -1.91 -22.90
C ILE A 231 -20.99 -3.39 -23.23
N LEU A 232 -20.76 -4.24 -22.22
CA LEU A 232 -20.57 -5.67 -22.44
C LEU A 232 -21.85 -6.35 -22.96
N ALA A 233 -23.03 -5.99 -22.43
CA ALA A 233 -24.30 -6.50 -22.93
C ALA A 233 -24.54 -6.08 -24.39
N MET A 234 -24.26 -4.82 -24.72
CA MET A 234 -24.40 -4.28 -26.06
C MET A 234 -23.38 -4.89 -27.05
N SER A 235 -22.18 -5.18 -26.62
CA SER A 235 -21.08 -5.68 -27.49
C SER A 235 -21.43 -6.97 -28.23
N VAL A 236 -22.36 -7.76 -27.69
CA VAL A 236 -22.84 -9.00 -28.32
C VAL A 236 -23.75 -8.72 -29.51
N HIS A 237 -24.40 -7.54 -29.54
CA HIS A 237 -25.36 -7.14 -30.57
C HIS A 237 -24.76 -6.23 -31.64
N VAL A 238 -23.59 -5.65 -31.34
CA VAL A 238 -22.88 -4.76 -32.28
C VAL A 238 -22.45 -5.56 -33.52
N PRO A 239 -22.72 -5.05 -34.74
CA PRO A 239 -22.26 -5.71 -35.98
C PRO A 239 -20.76 -5.89 -36.03
N THR A 240 -20.30 -6.94 -36.68
CA THR A 240 -18.87 -7.22 -36.88
C THR A 240 -18.18 -6.05 -37.57
N ASN A 241 -17.02 -5.62 -37.06
CA ASN A 241 -16.23 -4.48 -37.52
C ASN A 241 -16.89 -3.11 -37.30
N THR A 242 -17.80 -3.01 -36.33
CA THR A 242 -18.38 -1.75 -35.88
C THR A 242 -17.98 -1.54 -34.42
N SER A 243 -17.66 -0.30 -34.03
CA SER A 243 -17.45 0.09 -32.65
C SER A 243 -18.73 0.59 -32.01
N LEU A 244 -18.82 0.48 -30.69
CA LEU A 244 -19.80 1.24 -29.92
C LEU A 244 -19.44 2.73 -29.99
N VAL A 245 -20.45 3.58 -30.00
CA VAL A 245 -20.29 5.04 -29.99
C VAL A 245 -20.89 5.59 -28.70
N TYR A 246 -20.19 6.47 -28.04
CA TYR A 246 -20.68 7.20 -26.88
C TYR A 246 -20.81 8.69 -27.21
N THR A 247 -21.97 9.27 -26.86
CA THR A 247 -22.21 10.72 -26.90
C THR A 247 -22.88 11.18 -25.60
N GLU A 248 -22.55 12.38 -25.13
CA GLU A 248 -23.13 12.93 -23.89
C GLU A 248 -24.65 13.02 -23.93
N ASN A 249 -25.21 13.40 -25.09
CA ASN A 249 -26.62 13.67 -25.24
C ASN A 249 -27.50 12.43 -25.54
N ARG A 250 -26.90 11.38 -26.17
CA ARG A 250 -27.65 10.19 -26.62
C ARG A 250 -27.20 8.91 -25.96
N GLY A 251 -26.14 8.99 -25.10
CA GLY A 251 -25.56 7.83 -24.44
C GLY A 251 -24.84 6.89 -25.40
N LEU A 252 -24.96 5.59 -25.16
CA LEU A 252 -24.36 4.54 -25.95
C LEU A 252 -25.19 4.18 -27.16
N GLY A 253 -24.50 3.84 -28.26
CA GLY A 253 -25.10 3.41 -29.51
C GLY A 253 -24.10 2.75 -30.43
N TRP A 254 -24.50 2.48 -31.67
CA TRP A 254 -23.63 2.02 -32.76
C TRP A 254 -24.25 2.36 -34.11
N GLN A 255 -23.48 2.22 -35.17
CA GLN A 255 -24.02 2.23 -36.53
C GLN A 255 -24.32 0.80 -36.98
N ASP A 256 -25.60 0.54 -37.32
CA ASP A 256 -25.99 -0.78 -37.81
C ASP A 256 -25.42 -1.09 -39.21
N SER A 257 -25.26 -2.37 -39.49
CA SER A 257 -24.81 -2.84 -40.80
C SER A 257 -25.74 -2.44 -41.99
N GLN A 258 -26.97 -2.11 -41.69
CA GLN A 258 -27.97 -1.60 -42.65
C GLN A 258 -27.85 -0.09 -42.90
N GLY A 259 -27.01 0.62 -42.14
CA GLY A 259 -26.66 2.01 -42.35
C GLY A 259 -27.35 3.05 -41.42
N TRP A 260 -28.21 2.60 -40.53
CA TRP A 260 -28.82 3.51 -39.55
C TRP A 260 -28.01 3.60 -38.25
N ASP A 261 -28.14 4.76 -37.60
CA ASP A 261 -27.58 4.95 -36.26
C ASP A 261 -28.59 4.43 -35.21
N VAL A 262 -28.07 3.79 -34.16
CA VAL A 262 -28.86 3.30 -33.01
C VAL A 262 -28.38 3.93 -31.73
N PHE A 263 -29.30 4.41 -30.88
CA PHE A 263 -28.96 4.94 -29.58
C PHE A 263 -29.91 4.42 -28.47
N PHE A 264 -29.30 4.12 -27.31
CA PHE A 264 -30.02 3.51 -26.18
C PHE A 264 -30.25 4.50 -25.02
N GLY A 265 -29.84 5.77 -25.20
CA GLY A 265 -29.98 6.81 -24.19
C GLY A 265 -28.86 6.82 -23.13
N THR A 266 -28.92 7.82 -22.27
CA THR A 266 -27.93 8.00 -21.18
C THR A 266 -28.31 7.18 -19.94
N ASP A 267 -29.59 6.81 -19.78
CA ASP A 267 -30.01 5.88 -18.74
C ASP A 267 -29.73 4.45 -19.18
N LEU A 268 -28.80 3.78 -18.50
CA LEU A 268 -28.34 2.43 -18.79
C LEU A 268 -29.12 1.35 -18.03
N ASN A 269 -30.14 1.73 -17.29
CA ASN A 269 -31.07 0.76 -16.69
C ASN A 269 -31.80 -0.02 -17.78
N ASP A 270 -32.14 -1.27 -17.50
CA ASP A 270 -32.91 -2.15 -18.39
C ASP A 270 -32.31 -2.32 -19.80
N ILE A 271 -30.96 -2.23 -19.94
CA ILE A 271 -30.31 -2.31 -21.25
C ILE A 271 -30.67 -3.59 -22.01
N GLU A 272 -30.80 -4.72 -21.33
CA GLU A 272 -31.24 -5.98 -21.93
C GLU A 272 -32.66 -5.87 -22.56
N MET A 273 -33.57 -5.19 -21.86
CA MET A 273 -34.91 -4.92 -22.39
C MET A 273 -34.87 -3.97 -23.58
N LYS A 274 -34.02 -2.95 -23.55
CA LYS A 274 -33.80 -2.03 -24.68
C LYS A 274 -33.28 -2.77 -25.91
N LEU A 275 -32.37 -3.73 -25.73
CA LEU A 275 -31.86 -4.58 -26.80
C LEU A 275 -32.98 -5.45 -27.41
N LEU A 276 -33.83 -6.07 -26.60
CA LEU A 276 -34.95 -6.83 -27.08
C LEU A 276 -35.93 -5.97 -27.89
N VAL A 277 -36.20 -4.74 -27.44
CA VAL A 277 -37.05 -3.77 -28.16
C VAL A 277 -36.40 -3.36 -29.48
N TYR A 278 -35.08 -3.16 -29.49
CA TYR A 278 -34.31 -2.89 -30.71
C TYR A 278 -34.49 -4.01 -31.73
N ASP A 279 -34.27 -5.28 -31.33
CA ASP A 279 -34.43 -6.43 -32.21
C ASP A 279 -35.84 -6.51 -32.82
N ALA A 280 -36.86 -6.22 -32.02
CA ALA A 280 -38.25 -6.17 -32.48
C ALA A 280 -38.47 -5.05 -33.52
N ILE A 281 -37.88 -3.87 -33.32
CA ILE A 281 -37.98 -2.75 -34.29
C ILE A 281 -37.23 -3.11 -35.56
N VAL A 282 -36.05 -3.68 -35.48
CA VAL A 282 -35.27 -4.11 -36.64
C VAL A 282 -36.08 -5.13 -37.48
N ALA A 283 -36.67 -6.12 -36.81
CA ALA A 283 -37.53 -7.09 -37.50
C ALA A 283 -38.72 -6.40 -38.22
N TYR A 284 -39.35 -5.44 -37.59
CA TYR A 284 -40.45 -4.67 -38.17
C TYR A 284 -40.00 -3.84 -39.39
N VAL A 285 -38.94 -3.01 -39.26
CA VAL A 285 -38.51 -2.11 -40.32
C VAL A 285 -38.00 -2.89 -41.53
N VAL A 286 -37.35 -4.04 -41.31
CA VAL A 286 -36.88 -4.94 -42.38
C VAL A 286 -38.10 -5.58 -43.11
N GLN A 287 -39.10 -6.04 -42.37
CA GLN A 287 -40.32 -6.63 -42.92
C GLN A 287 -41.11 -5.64 -43.78
N GLU A 288 -41.21 -4.40 -43.34
CA GLU A 288 -41.92 -3.34 -44.05
C GLU A 288 -41.11 -2.66 -45.14
N GLY A 289 -39.82 -3.01 -45.29
CA GLY A 289 -38.92 -2.39 -46.25
C GLY A 289 -38.58 -0.95 -45.94
N ILE A 290 -38.71 -0.54 -44.69
CA ILE A 290 -38.39 0.80 -44.21
C ILE A 290 -36.88 0.93 -43.98
N GLN A 291 -36.28 2.02 -44.42
CA GLN A 291 -34.89 2.34 -44.15
C GLN A 291 -34.82 3.61 -43.26
N PRO A 292 -34.76 3.46 -41.94
CA PRO A 292 -34.58 4.59 -41.05
C PRO A 292 -33.14 5.11 -41.12
N GLU A 293 -32.94 6.38 -40.82
CA GLU A 293 -31.58 6.93 -40.57
C GLU A 293 -31.19 6.78 -39.11
N LEU A 294 -32.19 6.74 -38.20
CA LEU A 294 -31.97 6.64 -36.78
C LEU A 294 -33.04 5.75 -36.12
N ILE A 295 -32.59 4.90 -35.20
CA ILE A 295 -33.45 4.18 -34.27
C ILE A 295 -33.06 4.60 -32.86
N SER A 296 -34.02 5.06 -32.05
CA SER A 296 -33.81 5.38 -30.65
C SER A 296 -34.63 4.47 -29.75
N VAL A 297 -33.95 3.81 -28.86
CA VAL A 297 -34.50 2.93 -27.82
C VAL A 297 -34.18 3.50 -26.42
N GLU A 298 -34.02 4.81 -26.33
CA GLU A 298 -33.82 5.50 -25.07
C GLU A 298 -34.87 5.13 -24.02
N PHE A 299 -36.14 5.13 -24.45
CA PHE A 299 -37.27 4.77 -23.61
C PHE A 299 -37.93 3.48 -24.11
N VAL A 300 -37.92 2.43 -23.28
CA VAL A 300 -38.48 1.11 -23.59
C VAL A 300 -39.93 1.19 -24.03
N HIS A 301 -40.70 2.11 -23.43
CA HIS A 301 -42.14 2.27 -23.69
C HIS A 301 -42.46 3.22 -24.84
N ALA A 302 -41.49 3.95 -25.34
CA ALA A 302 -41.66 4.93 -26.41
C ALA A 302 -40.49 4.93 -27.39
N PRO A 303 -40.12 3.78 -27.95
CA PRO A 303 -39.06 3.71 -28.95
C PRO A 303 -39.53 4.40 -30.23
N TYR A 304 -38.62 4.99 -30.99
CA TYR A 304 -38.98 5.61 -32.25
C TYR A 304 -37.86 5.41 -33.30
N TYR A 305 -38.26 5.54 -34.55
CA TYR A 305 -37.31 5.64 -35.64
C TYR A 305 -37.57 6.92 -36.48
N ARG A 306 -36.55 7.38 -37.15
CA ARG A 306 -36.56 8.57 -37.98
C ARG A 306 -36.11 8.23 -39.38
N LEU A 307 -36.82 8.74 -40.41
CA LEU A 307 -36.54 8.50 -41.82
C LEU A 307 -35.62 9.55 -42.44
N GLU A 308 -35.52 10.72 -41.83
CA GLU A 308 -34.64 11.81 -42.26
C GLU A 308 -33.81 12.29 -41.06
N ARG A 309 -32.61 12.68 -41.34
CA ARG A 309 -31.63 13.13 -40.36
C ARG A 309 -31.89 14.51 -39.81
#